data_c4593e02acecef7bed0e0a7bc6f31951
#
_entry.id   c4593e02acecef7bed0e0a7bc6f31951
#
_cell.length_a   1.000
_cell.length_b   1.000
_cell.length_c   1.000
_cell.angle_alpha   90.00
_cell.angle_beta   90.00
_cell.angle_gamma   90.00
#
_symmetry.space_group_name_H-M   'P 1'
#
loop_
_entity.id
_entity.type
_entity.pdbx_description
1 polymer ?
#
loop_
_entity_poly.entity_id
_entity_poly.type
_entity_poly.pdbx_seq_one_letter_code
_entity_poly.pdbx_strand_id
1 'polypeptide(L)'
;MKDVKTSTIGKMQSLLETASDTTRLKIMLALLDDDLCCHGSEGHHCDDCKCLSCMIEKCVNDIANEIGASQSLVSHQLKVLKDADLVRTRKEKTKVYYSLKDKHVRLLLGVAYEHVMEENGND
;
A
#
# COMPACT_ATOMS: atom_id res chain seq x y z
N MET A 1 12.96 -23.24 -1.71
CA MET A 1 11.85 -22.83 -2.55
C MET A 1 11.84 -23.66 -3.81
N LYS A 2 10.70 -24.19 -4.13
CA LYS A 2 10.59 -25.18 -5.19
C LYS A 2 10.16 -24.60 -6.51
N ASP A 3 9.94 -25.49 -7.45
CA ASP A 3 9.60 -25.18 -8.83
C ASP A 3 8.58 -24.05 -8.96
N VAL A 4 9.08 -22.85 -9.18
CA VAL A 4 8.21 -21.68 -9.39
C VAL A 4 7.95 -21.59 -10.89
N LYS A 5 6.69 -21.57 -11.25
CA LYS A 5 6.31 -21.46 -12.66
C LYS A 5 6.77 -20.12 -13.22
N THR A 6 7.19 -20.14 -14.47
CA THR A 6 7.62 -18.92 -15.17
C THR A 6 6.55 -17.85 -15.14
N SER A 7 5.26 -18.24 -15.23
CA SER A 7 4.16 -17.28 -15.15
C SER A 7 4.07 -16.60 -13.78
N THR A 8 4.39 -17.33 -12.70
CA THR A 8 4.39 -16.76 -11.36
C THR A 8 5.51 -15.74 -11.20
N ILE A 9 6.70 -16.09 -11.71
CA ILE A 9 7.84 -15.17 -11.68
C ILE A 9 7.51 -13.90 -12.45
N GLY A 10 6.90 -14.02 -13.63
CA GLY A 10 6.50 -12.87 -14.43
C GLY A 10 5.53 -11.95 -13.70
N LYS A 11 4.57 -12.53 -13.00
CA LYS A 11 3.60 -11.75 -12.21
C LYS A 11 4.27 -11.04 -11.04
N MET A 12 5.17 -11.73 -10.34
CA MET A 12 5.92 -11.12 -9.24
C MET A 12 6.80 -9.98 -9.75
N GLN A 13 7.49 -10.21 -10.86
CA GLN A 13 8.34 -9.18 -11.46
C GLN A 13 7.54 -7.95 -11.84
N SER A 14 6.40 -8.14 -12.49
CA SER A 14 5.52 -7.05 -12.89
C SER A 14 5.03 -6.25 -11.68
N LEU A 15 4.65 -6.94 -10.62
CA LEU A 15 4.21 -6.30 -9.38
C LEU A 15 5.32 -5.46 -8.76
N LEU A 16 6.51 -6.02 -8.66
CA LEU A 16 7.65 -5.33 -8.06
C LEU A 16 8.11 -4.14 -8.90
N GLU A 17 8.08 -4.29 -10.22
CA GLU A 17 8.40 -3.19 -11.13
C GLU A 17 7.41 -2.04 -10.99
N THR A 18 6.12 -2.37 -10.90
CA THR A 18 5.09 -1.35 -10.69
C THR A 18 5.32 -0.63 -9.37
N ALA A 19 5.66 -1.36 -8.32
CA ALA A 19 5.89 -0.78 -7.00
C ALA A 19 7.17 0.06 -6.92
N SER A 20 8.12 -0.13 -7.83
CA SER A 20 9.43 0.49 -7.73
C SER A 20 9.48 1.96 -8.17
N ASP A 21 8.42 2.48 -8.78
CA ASP A 21 8.37 3.88 -9.17
C ASP A 21 8.24 4.79 -7.95
N THR A 22 9.00 5.88 -7.93
CA THR A 22 9.05 6.79 -6.78
C THR A 22 7.69 7.34 -6.40
N THR A 23 6.93 7.84 -7.37
CA THR A 23 5.62 8.43 -7.10
C THR A 23 4.65 7.38 -6.58
N ARG A 24 4.63 6.20 -7.23
CA ARG A 24 3.75 5.11 -6.80
C ARG A 24 4.13 4.61 -5.42
N LEU A 25 5.42 4.54 -5.14
CA LEU A 25 5.89 4.14 -3.81
C LEU A 25 5.44 5.12 -2.73
N LYS A 26 5.54 6.42 -3.02
CA LYS A 26 5.04 7.46 -2.10
C LYS A 26 3.55 7.31 -1.83
N ILE A 27 2.78 7.03 -2.87
CA ILE A 27 1.34 6.83 -2.74
C ILE A 27 1.05 5.62 -1.82
N MET A 28 1.72 4.52 -2.07
CA MET A 28 1.52 3.32 -1.26
C MET A 28 1.94 3.54 0.19
N LEU A 29 3.02 4.26 0.43
CA LEU A 29 3.44 4.59 1.79
C LEU A 29 2.44 5.52 2.48
N ALA A 30 1.79 6.40 1.73
CA ALA A 30 0.72 7.24 2.28
C ALA A 30 -0.48 6.40 2.70
N LEU A 31 -0.67 5.24 2.09
CA LEU A 31 -1.74 4.32 2.43
C LEU A 31 -1.32 3.28 3.47
N LEU A 32 -0.06 3.30 3.86
CA LEU A 32 0.46 2.40 4.87
C LEU A 32 0.40 3.10 6.23
N ASP A 33 -0.20 2.43 7.20
CA ASP A 33 -0.24 2.96 8.55
C ASP A 33 0.98 2.54 9.32
N ASP A 34 1.59 3.50 10.00
CA ASP A 34 2.74 3.23 10.89
C ASP A 34 2.31 2.36 12.06
N ASP A 35 1.09 2.54 12.53
CA ASP A 35 0.53 1.73 13.60
C ASP A 35 -0.16 0.54 12.99
N LEU A 36 0.61 -0.48 12.75
CA LEU A 36 0.10 -1.70 12.18
C LEU A 36 -1.09 -2.23 12.97
N CYS A 37 -2.28 -2.02 12.41
CA CYS A 37 -3.39 -2.89 12.67
C CYS A 37 -3.80 -3.08 14.13
N CYS A 38 -4.81 -2.41 14.60
CA CYS A 38 -5.45 -2.68 15.91
C CYS A 38 -4.49 -2.65 17.10
N HIS A 39 -3.35 -2.02 16.93
CA HIS A 39 -2.29 -2.09 17.95
C HIS A 39 -2.52 -1.25 19.18
N GLY A 40 -3.57 -0.51 19.19
CA GLY A 40 -3.82 0.36 20.33
C GLY A 40 -4.70 -0.27 21.40
N SER A 41 -5.31 -1.38 21.11
CA SER A 41 -6.22 -1.97 22.06
C SER A 41 -5.65 -3.26 22.60
N GLU A 42 -5.62 -3.31 23.88
CA GLU A 42 -5.13 -4.45 24.63
C GLU A 42 -5.73 -5.75 24.11
N GLY A 43 -4.87 -6.63 23.67
CA GLY A 43 -5.26 -7.98 23.36
C GLY A 43 -5.95 -8.22 22.01
N HIS A 44 -6.02 -7.20 21.18
CA HIS A 44 -6.59 -7.39 19.85
C HIS A 44 -5.53 -7.86 18.88
N HIS A 45 -5.55 -9.12 18.61
CA HIS A 45 -4.69 -9.70 17.61
C HIS A 45 -5.48 -9.85 16.31
N CYS A 46 -5.15 -9.05 15.36
CA CYS A 46 -5.85 -9.02 14.09
C CYS A 46 -5.13 -9.93 13.10
N ASP A 47 -5.36 -11.19 13.20
CA ASP A 47 -4.73 -12.14 12.28
C ASP A 47 -5.24 -11.95 10.84
N ASP A 48 -6.45 -11.45 10.70
CA ASP A 48 -7.08 -11.32 9.40
C ASP A 48 -7.38 -9.90 8.97
N CYS A 49 -7.00 -8.92 9.72
CA CYS A 49 -7.16 -7.48 9.40
C CYS A 49 -8.34 -7.14 8.50
N LYS A 50 -9.50 -7.63 8.86
CA LYS A 50 -10.73 -7.29 8.14
C LYS A 50 -11.50 -6.19 8.85
N CYS A 51 -11.01 -5.75 9.99
CA CYS A 51 -11.67 -4.69 10.72
C CYS A 51 -11.46 -3.35 10.01
N LEU A 52 -12.49 -2.54 10.02
CA LEU A 52 -12.44 -1.22 9.37
C LEU A 52 -11.34 -0.33 9.94
N SER A 53 -11.03 -0.51 11.22
CA SER A 53 -10.02 0.29 11.89
C SER A 53 -8.60 -0.01 11.40
N CYS A 54 -8.40 -1.14 10.74
CA CYS A 54 -7.08 -1.51 10.22
C CYS A 54 -6.87 -1.10 8.77
N MET A 55 -7.90 -0.54 8.17
CA MET A 55 -7.84 -0.16 6.77
C MET A 55 -7.78 1.35 6.65
N ILE A 56 -6.64 1.83 6.19
CA ILE A 56 -6.52 3.24 5.85
C ILE A 56 -7.08 3.45 4.47
N GLU A 57 -8.06 4.33 4.39
CA GLU A 57 -8.67 4.72 3.13
C GLU A 57 -8.48 6.22 2.94
N LYS A 58 -8.03 6.60 1.77
CA LYS A 58 -7.83 8.01 1.43
C LYS A 58 -8.33 8.28 0.03
N CYS A 59 -8.85 9.48 -0.18
CA CYS A 59 -9.23 9.92 -1.53
C CYS A 59 -8.01 10.54 -2.23
N VAL A 60 -8.15 10.77 -3.53
CA VAL A 60 -7.07 11.33 -4.35
C VAL A 60 -6.53 12.63 -3.77
N ASN A 61 -7.43 13.51 -3.35
CA ASN A 61 -7.05 14.82 -2.81
C ASN A 61 -6.18 14.70 -1.57
N ASP A 62 -6.56 13.82 -0.67
CA ASP A 62 -5.79 13.59 0.57
C ASP A 62 -4.39 13.08 0.26
N ILE A 63 -4.29 12.12 -0.65
CA ILE A 63 -3.00 11.54 -1.02
C ILE A 63 -2.13 12.60 -1.71
N ALA A 64 -2.73 13.35 -2.63
CA ALA A 64 -2.01 14.39 -3.37
C ALA A 64 -1.42 15.44 -2.42
N ASN A 65 -2.21 15.88 -1.45
CA ASN A 65 -1.75 16.85 -0.45
C ASN A 65 -0.63 16.26 0.40
N GLU A 66 -0.75 15.01 0.78
CA GLU A 66 0.21 14.36 1.67
C GLU A 66 1.58 14.17 1.01
N ILE A 67 1.60 13.78 -0.27
CA ILE A 67 2.87 13.54 -0.97
C ILE A 67 3.36 14.75 -1.77
N GLY A 68 2.58 15.84 -1.78
CA GLY A 68 2.98 17.06 -2.48
C GLY A 68 2.95 16.94 -4.00
N ALA A 69 1.97 16.24 -4.54
CA ALA A 69 1.83 16.02 -5.97
C ALA A 69 0.49 16.55 -6.47
N SER A 70 0.34 16.69 -7.78
CA SER A 70 -0.93 17.13 -8.36
C SER A 70 -1.96 16.00 -8.29
N GLN A 71 -3.24 16.38 -8.23
CA GLN A 71 -4.32 15.41 -8.25
C GLN A 71 -4.34 14.58 -9.52
N SER A 72 -4.02 15.21 -10.66
CA SER A 72 -3.97 14.52 -11.95
C SER A 72 -2.92 13.42 -11.94
N LEU A 73 -1.74 13.71 -11.43
CA LEU A 73 -0.66 12.73 -11.36
C LEU A 73 -1.04 11.58 -10.43
N VAL A 74 -1.54 11.91 -9.23
CA VAL A 74 -1.93 10.89 -8.25
C VAL A 74 -3.03 10.01 -8.80
N SER A 75 -4.05 10.61 -9.41
CA SER A 75 -5.15 9.87 -10.01
C SER A 75 -4.65 8.88 -11.07
N HIS A 76 -3.75 9.34 -11.93
CA HIS A 76 -3.18 8.48 -12.98
C HIS A 76 -2.38 7.32 -12.36
N GLN A 77 -1.55 7.61 -11.38
CA GLN A 77 -0.73 6.59 -10.74
C GLN A 77 -1.56 5.61 -9.92
N LEU A 78 -2.64 6.08 -9.29
CA LEU A 78 -3.57 5.19 -8.59
C LEU A 78 -4.23 4.21 -9.54
N LYS A 79 -4.54 4.65 -10.76
CA LYS A 79 -5.09 3.76 -11.76
C LYS A 79 -4.09 2.66 -12.13
N VAL A 80 -2.83 3.03 -12.30
CA VAL A 80 -1.76 2.06 -12.57
C VAL A 80 -1.66 1.05 -11.43
N LEU A 81 -1.69 1.53 -10.19
CA LEU A 81 -1.62 0.65 -9.01
C LEU A 81 -2.84 -0.26 -8.91
N LYS A 82 -4.01 0.24 -9.23
CA LYS A 82 -5.23 -0.56 -9.23
C LYS A 82 -5.17 -1.66 -10.28
N ASP A 83 -4.72 -1.31 -11.48
CA ASP A 83 -4.60 -2.28 -12.57
C ASP A 83 -3.57 -3.35 -12.26
N ALA A 84 -2.58 -3.02 -11.44
CA ALA A 84 -1.55 -3.96 -10.98
C ALA A 84 -1.96 -4.72 -9.72
N ASP A 85 -3.17 -4.49 -9.23
CA ASP A 85 -3.72 -5.19 -8.07
C ASP A 85 -2.98 -4.87 -6.76
N LEU A 86 -2.44 -3.67 -6.66
CA LEU A 86 -1.73 -3.20 -5.47
C LEU A 86 -2.60 -2.33 -4.58
N VAL A 87 -3.62 -1.70 -5.14
CA VAL A 87 -4.60 -0.94 -4.36
C VAL A 87 -6.00 -1.36 -4.77
N ARG A 88 -6.94 -1.11 -3.89
CA ARG A 88 -8.35 -1.34 -4.15
C ARG A 88 -9.11 -0.05 -3.91
N THR A 89 -10.33 0.02 -4.44
CA THR A 89 -11.18 1.19 -4.33
C THR A 89 -12.48 0.85 -3.63
N ARG A 90 -13.01 1.85 -2.94
CA ARG A 90 -14.35 1.80 -2.39
C ARG A 90 -15.05 3.10 -2.76
N LYS A 91 -16.19 2.98 -3.38
CA LYS A 91 -16.95 4.16 -3.79
C LYS A 91 -18.07 4.42 -2.78
N GLU A 92 -18.15 5.65 -2.32
CA GLU A 92 -19.20 6.07 -1.42
C GLU A 92 -19.76 7.41 -1.91
N LYS A 93 -21.00 7.40 -2.37
CA LYS A 93 -21.63 8.57 -3.00
C LYS A 93 -20.80 9.02 -4.22
N THR A 94 -20.24 10.24 -4.16
CA THR A 94 -19.44 10.76 -5.26
C THR A 94 -17.94 10.61 -5.03
N LYS A 95 -17.55 10.09 -3.88
CA LYS A 95 -16.13 9.96 -3.53
C LYS A 95 -15.63 8.54 -3.74
N VAL A 96 -14.38 8.45 -4.17
CA VAL A 96 -13.67 7.17 -4.30
C VAL A 96 -12.55 7.15 -3.30
N TYR A 97 -12.52 6.11 -2.49
CA TYR A 97 -11.47 5.91 -1.49
C TYR A 97 -10.56 4.78 -1.94
N TYR A 98 -9.28 4.98 -1.71
CA TYR A 98 -8.23 4.02 -2.07
C TYR A 98 -7.58 3.47 -0.82
N SER A 99 -7.25 2.19 -0.86
CA SER A 99 -6.51 1.51 0.21
C SER A 99 -5.60 0.47 -0.40
N LEU A 100 -4.62 0.01 0.36
CA LEU A 100 -3.77 -1.08 -0.11
C LEU A 100 -4.63 -2.33 -0.31
N LYS A 101 -4.25 -3.12 -1.29
CA LYS A 101 -5.06 -4.24 -1.76
C LYS A 101 -5.42 -5.22 -0.65
N ASP A 102 -4.42 -5.65 0.11
CA ASP A 102 -4.61 -6.65 1.16
C ASP A 102 -3.45 -6.61 2.16
N LYS A 103 -3.50 -7.52 3.12
CA LYS A 103 -2.47 -7.61 4.14
C LYS A 103 -1.10 -7.97 3.59
N HIS A 104 -1.06 -8.72 2.49
CA HIS A 104 0.21 -9.10 1.89
C HIS A 104 0.97 -7.89 1.35
N VAL A 105 0.26 -7.00 0.68
CA VAL A 105 0.84 -5.76 0.19
C VAL A 105 1.31 -4.89 1.36
N ARG A 106 0.49 -4.78 2.40
CA ARG A 106 0.86 -4.02 3.59
C ARG A 106 2.11 -4.58 4.27
N LEU A 107 2.16 -5.89 4.42
CA LEU A 107 3.31 -6.54 5.06
C LEU A 107 4.58 -6.34 4.24
N LEU A 108 4.49 -6.50 2.93
CA LEU A 108 5.63 -6.31 2.04
C LEU A 108 6.21 -4.90 2.18
N LEU A 109 5.34 -3.90 2.09
CA LEU A 109 5.76 -2.50 2.20
C LEU A 109 6.25 -2.17 3.60
N GLY A 110 5.56 -2.66 4.63
CA GLY A 110 5.94 -2.42 6.01
C GLY A 110 7.29 -3.00 6.36
N VAL A 111 7.54 -4.23 5.92
CA VAL A 111 8.83 -4.90 6.18
C VAL A 111 9.94 -4.18 5.42
N ALA A 112 9.71 -3.83 4.16
CA ALA A 112 10.70 -3.10 3.39
C ALA A 112 11.02 -1.74 4.01
N TYR A 113 9.98 -1.04 4.46
CA TYR A 113 10.13 0.26 5.12
C TYR A 113 10.94 0.13 6.41
N GLU A 114 10.59 -0.82 7.26
CA GLU A 114 11.31 -1.05 8.51
C GLU A 114 12.78 -1.39 8.27
N HIS A 115 13.03 -2.24 7.28
CA HIS A 115 14.39 -2.64 6.94
C HIS A 115 15.24 -1.42 6.56
N VAL A 116 14.71 -0.56 5.69
CA VAL A 116 15.42 0.63 5.26
C VAL A 116 15.62 1.61 6.42
N MET A 117 14.60 1.77 7.25
CA MET A 117 14.69 2.67 8.39
C MET A 117 15.68 2.19 9.44
N GLU A 118 15.80 0.89 9.64
CA GLU A 118 16.80 0.34 10.57
C GLU A 118 18.21 0.65 10.11
N GLU A 119 18.48 0.49 8.82
CA GLU A 119 19.80 0.80 8.28
C GLU A 119 20.15 2.26 8.47
N ASN A 120 19.19 3.14 8.25
CA ASN A 120 19.42 4.58 8.39
C ASN A 120 19.40 5.04 9.85
N GLY A 121 18.66 4.32 10.69
CA GLY A 121 18.49 4.70 12.08
C GLY A 121 19.65 4.35 12.98
N ASN A 122 20.56 3.52 12.50
CA ASN A 122 21.73 3.09 13.30
C ASN A 122 22.92 4.01 13.12
N ASP A 123 22.77 5.04 12.37
CA ASP A 123 23.86 6.01 12.17
C ASP A 123 23.96 6.99 13.30
#